data_748c6f19687c3ce1307279881f596435
#
_entry.id   748c6f19687c3ce1307279881f596435
#
_cell.length_a   1.000
_cell.length_b   1.000
_cell.length_c   1.000
_cell.angle_alpha   90.00
_cell.angle_beta   90.00
_cell.angle_gamma   90.00
#
_symmetry.space_group_name_H-M   'P 1'
#
loop_
_entity.id
_entity.type
_entity.pdbx_description
1 polymer ?
#
loop_
_entity_poly.entity_id
_entity_poly.type
_entity_poly.pdbx_seq_one_letter_code
_entity_poly.pdbx_strand_id
1 'polypeptide(L)'
;ATDNAYAVYSHFYVGAALRLADGNIVIGANQENAAFPSGLCAERTAIFAAQANYPDQHVTALAIAARNDNGLLEEPVSPCGACRQVILGIEDRYKKPIRIMLYGKRGVYCVPSIKDLMPLSFVDSSME
;
A
#
# COMPACT_ATOMS: atom_id res chain seq x y z
N ALA A 1 -2.04 0.15 12.51
CA ALA A 1 -0.94 -0.49 11.77
C ALA A 1 0.37 0.28 11.89
N THR A 2 0.33 1.63 11.96
CA THR A 2 1.56 2.43 12.07
C THR A 2 2.38 2.09 13.31
N ASP A 3 1.77 1.60 14.37
CA ASP A 3 2.48 1.22 15.60
C ASP A 3 3.33 -0.03 15.43
N ASN A 4 3.10 -0.81 14.38
CA ASN A 4 3.86 -2.00 14.07
C ASN A 4 5.04 -1.72 13.13
N ALA A 5 5.23 -0.48 12.70
CA ALA A 5 6.33 -0.09 11.84
C ALA A 5 7.66 -0.15 12.57
N TYR A 6 8.67 -0.67 11.90
CA TYR A 6 10.05 -0.65 12.38
C TYR A 6 10.79 0.40 11.56
N ALA A 7 10.90 1.61 12.09
CA ALA A 7 11.39 2.79 11.37
C ALA A 7 12.50 3.52 12.14
N VAL A 8 13.49 2.75 12.61
CA VAL A 8 14.57 3.28 13.47
C VAL A 8 15.51 4.23 12.73
N TYR A 9 15.52 4.19 11.40
CA TYR A 9 16.38 5.05 10.59
C TYR A 9 15.66 6.32 10.15
N SER A 10 14.47 6.20 9.58
CA SER A 10 13.73 7.33 9.03
C SER A 10 12.85 8.05 10.03
N HIS A 11 12.41 7.38 11.09
CA HIS A 11 11.37 7.87 12.01
C HIS A 11 10.08 8.25 11.27
N PHE A 12 9.81 7.54 10.16
CA PHE A 12 8.61 7.71 9.34
C PHE A 12 7.86 6.38 9.33
N TYR A 13 6.69 6.38 9.97
CA TYR A 13 5.94 5.16 10.29
C TYR A 13 4.71 5.10 9.40
N VAL A 14 4.66 4.10 8.51
CA VAL A 14 3.56 3.92 7.57
C VAL A 14 2.79 2.66 7.93
N GLY A 15 1.47 2.76 7.88
CA GLY A 15 0.58 1.63 8.03
C GLY A 15 -0.31 1.51 6.81
N ALA A 16 -0.59 0.27 6.41
CA ALA A 16 -1.50 -0.04 5.33
C ALA A 16 -2.49 -1.11 5.78
N ALA A 17 -3.71 -1.03 5.26
CA ALA A 17 -4.74 -2.03 5.51
C ALA A 17 -5.44 -2.35 4.20
N LEU A 18 -5.51 -3.64 3.87
CA LEU A 18 -6.22 -4.13 2.70
C LEU A 18 -7.53 -4.77 3.13
N ARG A 19 -8.58 -4.53 2.35
CA ARG A 19 -9.82 -5.31 2.46
C ARG A 19 -9.87 -6.29 1.30
N LEU A 20 -10.07 -7.56 1.61
CA LEU A 20 -10.23 -8.62 0.62
C LEU A 20 -11.71 -8.78 0.26
N ALA A 21 -11.98 -9.51 -0.84
CA ALA A 21 -13.33 -9.73 -1.33
C ALA A 21 -14.27 -10.40 -0.30
N ASP A 22 -13.71 -11.25 0.57
CA ASP A 22 -14.46 -11.93 1.64
C ASP A 22 -14.66 -11.07 2.89
N GLY A 23 -14.16 -9.84 2.90
CA GLY A 23 -14.25 -8.92 4.02
C GLY A 23 -13.10 -8.98 5.02
N ASN A 24 -12.18 -9.92 4.89
CA ASN A 24 -10.99 -9.98 5.74
C ASN A 24 -10.11 -8.76 5.53
N ILE A 25 -9.48 -8.31 6.62
CA ILE A 25 -8.53 -7.19 6.61
C ILE A 25 -7.12 -7.74 6.86
N VAL A 26 -6.19 -7.33 6.00
CA VAL A 26 -4.76 -7.65 6.15
C VAL A 26 -4.01 -6.34 6.35
N ILE A 27 -3.25 -6.25 7.43
CA ILE A 27 -2.48 -5.04 7.73
C ILE A 27 -1.00 -5.24 7.39
N GLY A 28 -0.32 -4.12 7.14
CA GLY A 28 1.12 -4.06 6.97
C GLY A 28 1.67 -2.78 7.53
N ALA A 29 2.96 -2.78 7.82
CA ALA A 29 3.69 -1.63 8.29
C ALA A 29 5.09 -1.68 7.69
N ASN A 30 5.72 -0.51 7.49
CA ASN A 30 7.06 -0.51 6.92
C ASN A 30 8.07 -1.15 7.87
N GLN A 31 9.01 -1.88 7.30
CA GLN A 31 10.07 -2.58 8.03
C GLN A 31 11.41 -2.16 7.47
N GLU A 32 12.17 -1.42 8.25
CA GLU A 32 13.50 -0.96 7.86
C GLU A 32 14.57 -1.96 8.29
N ASN A 33 15.73 -1.88 7.64
CA ASN A 33 16.83 -2.79 7.89
C ASN A 33 18.15 -2.05 7.65
N ALA A 34 19.21 -2.45 8.35
CA ALA A 34 20.54 -1.89 8.16
C ALA A 34 21.02 -2.05 6.72
N ALA A 35 20.64 -3.14 6.05
CA ALA A 35 20.79 -3.28 4.61
C ALA A 35 19.59 -2.61 3.94
N PHE A 36 19.69 -1.32 3.67
CA PHE A 36 18.57 -0.48 3.24
C PHE A 36 17.74 -1.05 2.09
N PRO A 37 18.34 -1.67 1.05
CA PRO A 37 17.54 -2.28 -0.01
C PRO A 37 16.64 -3.44 0.44
N SER A 38 16.91 -4.04 1.61
CA SER A 38 16.11 -5.15 2.15
C SER A 38 14.84 -4.68 2.86
N GLY A 39 14.72 -3.39 3.14
CA GLY A 39 13.52 -2.82 3.76
C GLY A 39 12.30 -2.92 2.84
N LEU A 40 11.11 -2.87 3.43
CA LEU A 40 9.87 -2.99 2.67
C LEU A 40 8.84 -1.98 3.17
N CYS A 41 8.12 -1.37 2.22
CA CYS A 41 7.05 -0.43 2.51
C CYS A 41 5.82 -1.15 3.10
N ALA A 42 5.00 -0.41 3.84
CA ALA A 42 3.80 -0.94 4.48
C ALA A 42 2.84 -1.57 3.46
N GLU A 43 2.65 -0.91 2.32
CA GLU A 43 1.74 -1.37 1.27
C GLU A 43 2.17 -2.75 0.73
N ARG A 44 3.47 -2.91 0.43
CA ARG A 44 3.98 -4.17 -0.10
C ARG A 44 3.98 -5.27 0.97
N THR A 45 4.24 -4.91 2.22
CA THR A 45 4.13 -5.86 3.33
C THR A 45 2.73 -6.44 3.41
N ALA A 46 1.70 -5.59 3.35
CA ALA A 46 0.30 -6.03 3.38
C ALA A 46 -0.08 -6.83 2.13
N ILE A 47 0.30 -6.34 0.95
CA ILE A 47 -0.05 -6.97 -0.32
C ILE A 47 0.55 -8.36 -0.45
N PHE A 48 1.84 -8.51 -0.16
CA PHE A 48 2.52 -9.79 -0.31
C PHE A 48 1.99 -10.81 0.71
N ALA A 49 1.68 -10.37 1.93
CA ALA A 49 1.05 -11.23 2.92
C ALA A 49 -0.34 -11.70 2.45
N ALA A 50 -1.14 -10.79 1.89
CA ALA A 50 -2.47 -11.12 1.37
C ALA A 50 -2.37 -12.12 0.21
N GLN A 51 -1.48 -11.90 -0.74
CA GLN A 51 -1.29 -12.80 -1.87
C GLN A 51 -0.77 -14.17 -1.45
N ALA A 52 0.11 -14.22 -0.43
CA ALA A 52 0.67 -15.48 0.06
C ALA A 52 -0.36 -16.31 0.84
N ASN A 53 -1.23 -15.65 1.61
CA ASN A 53 -2.15 -16.33 2.53
C ASN A 53 -3.56 -16.48 1.95
N TYR A 54 -3.96 -15.59 1.03
CA TYR A 54 -5.31 -15.57 0.45
C TYR A 54 -5.25 -15.36 -1.06
N PRO A 55 -4.59 -16.26 -1.82
CA PRO A 55 -4.34 -16.03 -3.25
C PRO A 55 -5.60 -16.00 -4.11
N ASP A 56 -6.71 -16.55 -3.61
CA ASP A 56 -7.99 -16.59 -4.34
C ASP A 56 -8.85 -15.36 -4.08
N GLN A 57 -8.41 -14.45 -3.20
CA GLN A 57 -9.19 -13.27 -2.81
C GLN A 57 -8.58 -12.03 -3.44
N HIS A 58 -9.34 -11.32 -4.27
CA HIS A 58 -8.89 -10.03 -4.78
C HIS A 58 -9.03 -8.95 -3.71
N VAL A 59 -8.24 -7.89 -3.84
CA VAL A 59 -8.26 -6.74 -2.94
C VAL A 59 -9.32 -5.75 -3.44
N THR A 60 -10.20 -5.30 -2.56
CA THR A 60 -11.24 -4.33 -2.92
C THR A 60 -10.87 -2.91 -2.54
N ALA A 61 -10.09 -2.74 -1.48
CA ALA A 61 -9.69 -1.42 -0.99
C ALA A 61 -8.34 -1.49 -0.29
N LEU A 62 -7.61 -0.38 -0.35
CA LEU A 62 -6.33 -0.19 0.35
C LEU A 62 -6.37 1.16 1.05
N ALA A 63 -6.11 1.17 2.35
CA ALA A 63 -5.99 2.38 3.14
C ALA A 63 -4.54 2.56 3.59
N ILE A 64 -4.03 3.78 3.51
CA ILE A 64 -2.65 4.12 3.88
C ILE A 64 -2.68 5.32 4.83
N ALA A 65 -1.91 5.25 5.91
CA ALA A 65 -1.69 6.36 6.83
C ALA A 65 -0.23 6.40 7.24
N ALA A 66 0.29 7.59 7.50
CA ALA A 66 1.67 7.77 7.92
C ALA A 66 1.75 8.72 9.11
N ARG A 67 2.70 8.48 9.98
CA ARG A 67 3.02 9.38 11.09
C ARG A 67 4.53 9.53 11.23
N ASN A 68 4.94 10.62 11.88
CA ASN A 68 6.30 10.79 12.36
C ASN A 68 6.30 10.75 13.90
N ASP A 69 7.38 11.18 14.53
CA ASP A 69 7.47 11.19 16.00
C ASP A 69 6.48 12.18 16.65
N ASN A 70 5.92 13.12 15.88
CA ASN A 70 4.95 14.11 16.36
C ASN A 70 3.50 13.67 16.13
N GLY A 71 3.27 12.49 15.54
CA GLY A 71 1.94 11.95 15.32
C GLY A 71 1.55 11.87 13.84
N LEU A 72 0.28 11.63 13.58
CA LEU A 72 -0.27 11.50 12.22
C LEU A 72 0.00 12.76 11.40
N LEU A 73 0.42 12.58 10.15
CA LEU A 73 0.69 13.72 9.25
C LEU A 73 -0.57 14.49 8.92
N GLU A 74 -0.42 15.81 8.73
CA GLU A 74 -1.53 16.69 8.35
C GLU A 74 -2.08 16.29 6.98
N GLU A 75 -1.21 16.12 5.98
CA GLU A 75 -1.60 15.78 4.62
C GLU A 75 -1.41 14.29 4.37
N PRO A 76 -2.31 13.65 3.60
CA PRO A 76 -2.15 12.27 3.20
C PRO A 76 -0.88 12.05 2.39
N VAL A 77 -0.29 10.85 2.53
CA VAL A 77 0.92 10.44 1.81
C VAL A 77 0.54 9.43 0.75
N SER A 78 1.01 9.67 -0.48
CA SER A 78 0.83 8.75 -1.60
C SER A 78 1.82 7.59 -1.52
N PRO A 79 1.46 6.41 -2.06
CA PRO A 79 2.41 5.31 -2.15
C PRO A 79 3.58 5.67 -3.08
N CYS A 80 4.77 5.16 -2.76
CA CYS A 80 5.95 5.36 -3.61
C CYS A 80 5.77 4.66 -4.97
N GLY A 81 6.68 4.97 -5.92
CA GLY A 81 6.59 4.40 -7.27
C GLY A 81 6.60 2.89 -7.29
N ALA A 82 7.46 2.25 -6.49
CA ALA A 82 7.53 0.79 -6.39
C ALA A 82 6.21 0.20 -5.88
N CYS A 83 5.60 0.82 -4.86
CA CYS A 83 4.31 0.36 -4.34
C CYS A 83 3.20 0.58 -5.35
N ARG A 84 3.21 1.69 -6.10
CA ARG A 84 2.22 1.93 -7.17
C ARG A 84 2.30 0.83 -8.22
N GLN A 85 3.49 0.41 -8.62
CA GLN A 85 3.67 -0.65 -9.61
C GLN A 85 3.13 -1.99 -9.08
N VAL A 86 3.40 -2.31 -7.81
CA VAL A 86 2.90 -3.55 -7.20
C VAL A 86 1.37 -3.54 -7.08
N ILE A 87 0.78 -2.41 -6.67
CA ILE A 87 -0.68 -2.27 -6.61
C ILE A 87 -1.29 -2.44 -8.00
N LEU A 88 -0.68 -1.83 -9.02
CA LEU A 88 -1.12 -2.00 -10.41
C LEU A 88 -1.08 -3.48 -10.82
N GLY A 89 -0.02 -4.18 -10.44
CA GLY A 89 0.13 -5.60 -10.76
C GLY A 89 -1.00 -6.45 -10.19
N ILE A 90 -1.45 -6.18 -8.97
CA ILE A 90 -2.55 -6.95 -8.39
C ILE A 90 -3.92 -6.54 -8.97
N GLU A 91 -4.12 -5.27 -9.34
CA GLU A 91 -5.32 -4.88 -10.11
C GLU A 91 -5.36 -5.65 -11.44
N ASP A 92 -4.23 -5.73 -12.12
CA ASP A 92 -4.14 -6.44 -13.41
C ASP A 92 -4.33 -7.95 -13.24
N ARG A 93 -3.72 -8.54 -12.20
CA ARG A 93 -3.83 -9.97 -11.93
C ARG A 93 -5.26 -10.43 -11.72
N TYR A 94 -6.03 -9.69 -10.93
CA TYR A 94 -7.40 -10.07 -10.58
C TYR A 94 -8.46 -9.41 -11.47
N LYS A 95 -8.04 -8.48 -12.35
CA LYS A 95 -8.94 -7.71 -13.24
C LYS A 95 -10.02 -6.97 -12.47
N LYS A 96 -9.67 -6.43 -11.30
CA LYS A 96 -10.55 -5.67 -10.42
C LYS A 96 -9.84 -4.42 -9.93
N PRO A 97 -10.51 -3.24 -9.97
CA PRO A 97 -9.91 -2.02 -9.42
C PRO A 97 -9.82 -2.10 -7.90
N ILE A 98 -8.84 -1.40 -7.35
CA ILE A 98 -8.63 -1.29 -5.90
C ILE A 98 -8.88 0.17 -5.53
N ARG A 99 -9.88 0.40 -4.69
CA ARG A 99 -10.10 1.76 -4.17
C ARG A 99 -9.01 2.09 -3.17
N ILE A 100 -8.34 3.23 -3.38
CA ILE A 100 -7.21 3.65 -2.55
C ILE A 100 -7.64 4.85 -1.72
N MET A 101 -7.40 4.78 -0.41
CA MET A 101 -7.73 5.82 0.55
C MET A 101 -6.46 6.25 1.27
N LEU A 102 -6.10 7.53 1.14
CA LEU A 102 -4.91 8.11 1.73
C LEU A 102 -5.35 9.02 2.88
N TYR A 103 -4.99 8.66 4.10
CA TYR A 103 -5.46 9.33 5.32
C TYR A 103 -4.46 10.32 5.86
N GLY A 104 -4.93 11.54 6.18
CA GLY A 104 -4.20 12.54 6.93
C GLY A 104 -5.13 13.19 7.94
N LYS A 105 -4.59 14.05 8.81
CA LYS A 105 -5.42 14.75 9.81
C LYS A 105 -6.48 15.66 9.16
N ARG A 106 -6.15 16.23 7.99
CA ARG A 106 -7.03 17.19 7.30
C ARG A 106 -8.10 16.53 6.44
N GLY A 107 -7.99 15.25 6.17
CA GLY A 107 -8.95 14.55 5.35
C GLY A 107 -8.39 13.31 4.68
N VAL A 108 -9.19 12.77 3.77
CA VAL A 108 -8.89 11.53 3.07
C VAL A 108 -8.95 11.79 1.57
N TYR A 109 -7.89 11.41 0.85
CA TYR A 109 -7.93 11.35 -0.61
C TYR A 109 -8.38 9.97 -1.01
N CYS A 110 -9.40 9.89 -1.88
CA CYS A 110 -9.93 8.64 -2.40
C CYS A 110 -9.74 8.60 -3.91
N VAL A 111 -9.10 7.55 -4.42
CA VAL A 111 -9.04 7.29 -5.86
C VAL A 111 -9.64 5.92 -6.16
N PRO A 112 -10.42 5.78 -7.26
CA PRO A 112 -11.11 4.52 -7.55
C PRO A 112 -10.18 3.42 -8.08
N SER A 113 -8.97 3.76 -8.53
CA SER A 113 -8.01 2.80 -9.08
C SER A 113 -6.60 3.38 -8.98
N ILE A 114 -5.61 2.50 -8.88
CA ILE A 114 -4.20 2.91 -8.94
C ILE A 114 -3.85 3.55 -10.29
N LYS A 115 -4.61 3.28 -11.34
CA LYS A 115 -4.40 3.85 -12.66
C LYS A 115 -4.50 5.37 -12.66
N ASP A 116 -5.25 5.94 -11.72
CA ASP A 116 -5.32 7.39 -11.55
C ASP A 116 -4.03 8.00 -11.01
N LEU A 117 -3.13 7.17 -10.49
CA LEU A 117 -1.80 7.57 -10.02
C LEU A 117 -0.70 7.10 -10.97
N MET A 118 -1.04 6.50 -12.11
CA MET A 118 -0.11 5.93 -13.08
C MET A 118 -0.62 6.12 -14.52
N PRO A 119 -0.55 7.33 -15.07
CA PRO A 119 -1.18 7.62 -16.36
C PRO A 119 -0.59 6.85 -17.55
N LEU A 120 0.70 6.47 -17.52
CA LEU A 120 1.34 5.66 -18.55
C LEU A 120 1.98 4.46 -17.85
N SER A 121 1.19 3.40 -17.68
CA SER A 121 1.57 2.28 -16.82
C SER A 121 2.13 1.10 -17.60
N PHE A 122 2.96 0.30 -16.92
CA PHE A 122 3.57 -0.92 -17.46
C PHE A 122 2.90 -2.14 -16.84
N VAL A 123 2.32 -3.00 -17.69
CA VAL A 123 1.66 -4.25 -17.29
C VAL A 123 2.14 -5.40 -18.20
N ASP A 124 1.70 -6.61 -17.91
CA ASP A 124 2.12 -7.80 -18.65
C ASP A 124 1.90 -7.67 -20.15
N SER A 125 0.75 -7.12 -20.56
CA SER A 125 0.45 -6.93 -21.97
C SER A 125 1.41 -5.95 -22.66
N SER A 126 2.08 -5.11 -21.90
CA SER A 126 3.10 -4.18 -22.47
C SER A 126 4.30 -4.93 -23.02
N MET A 127 4.51 -6.18 -22.64
CA MET A 127 5.62 -7.02 -23.09
C MET A 127 5.27 -7.93 -24.27
N GLU A 128 4.05 -7.87 -24.76
CA GLU A 128 3.57 -8.69 -25.89
C GLU A 128 3.89 -8.07 -27.25
#